data_7c47ba381955b8a1f64d5e3b01d52940
#
_entry.id   7c47ba381955b8a1f64d5e3b01d52940
#
_cell.length_a   1.000
_cell.length_b   1.000
_cell.length_c   1.000
_cell.angle_alpha   90.00
_cell.angle_beta   90.00
_cell.angle_gamma   90.00
#
_symmetry.space_group_name_H-M   'P 1'
#
loop_
_entity.id
_entity.type
_entity.pdbx_description
1 polymer ?
#
loop_
_entity_poly.entity_id
_entity_poly.type
_entity_poly.pdbx_seq_one_letter_code
_entity_poly.pdbx_strand_id
1 'polypeptide(L)'
;MRKARRPAAIALALALALQLGAAVPAAAADITATAGYENGNSSLNLTQIARYTSGQFNVDGGVMEIVAYNQTNGFAYAINGQSGLLAAISLENLAAGSSVARLSGTDIDVKALVEAADSSFRYGDMTSVAISPDSATLAAALQAEGYNDAGRVALFTCNADGTLTLKGLVETGVQPDMVTFADNDTVLTADEGEPREGYGDGIADPRGSVTVVDVSALTSEVVGFDAFDGRRDELAASGVVLKKGVNPSTDLEPEYIAVSGGKAYITLQENNAIAVLDLASRTFDGIYSAGFEDYGVTPVDIDKKDDAYAPKTYGGLMGIRMPDAIAAFQAEGKTYLVTANEGDAREWGDEDLGTFYLNEDERDFGDEGVTSPTGAITAENSG
;
A
#
# COMPACT_ATOMS: atom_id res chain seq x y z
N MET A 1 10.81 6.83 -26.82
CA MET A 1 11.84 6.67 -25.77
C MET A 1 11.07 6.22 -24.53
N ARG A 2 11.28 4.99 -24.07
CA ARG A 2 10.57 4.47 -22.89
C ARG A 2 11.08 5.20 -21.64
N LYS A 3 10.24 6.04 -21.02
CA LYS A 3 10.50 6.55 -19.68
C LYS A 3 10.37 5.36 -18.71
N ALA A 4 11.35 5.18 -17.85
CA ALA A 4 11.29 4.19 -16.79
C ALA A 4 10.15 4.58 -15.83
N ARG A 5 9.24 3.65 -15.58
CA ARG A 5 8.13 3.79 -14.65
C ARG A 5 8.70 3.72 -13.23
N ARG A 6 8.30 4.60 -12.36
CA ARG A 6 8.62 4.57 -10.93
C ARG A 6 7.48 3.88 -10.19
N PRO A 7 7.72 2.85 -9.40
CA PRO A 7 6.73 2.41 -8.44
C PRO A 7 6.55 3.49 -7.36
N ALA A 8 5.33 3.74 -6.94
CA ALA A 8 5.04 4.60 -5.81
C ALA A 8 5.71 4.00 -4.56
N ALA A 9 6.82 4.58 -4.14
CA ALA A 9 7.54 4.15 -2.96
C ALA A 9 7.19 5.08 -1.81
N ILE A 10 6.61 4.54 -0.76
CA ILE A 10 6.42 5.18 0.53
C ILE A 10 7.79 5.62 1.05
N ALA A 11 8.11 6.89 0.91
CA ALA A 11 9.32 7.48 1.43
C ALA A 11 9.04 8.12 2.80
N LEU A 12 9.24 7.38 3.88
CA LEU A 12 9.49 8.01 5.17
C LEU A 12 10.90 8.62 5.12
N ALA A 13 11.01 9.84 4.59
CA ALA A 13 12.26 10.55 4.42
C ALA A 13 12.75 11.11 5.76
N LEU A 14 13.74 10.43 6.34
CA LEU A 14 14.63 11.08 7.32
C LEU A 14 15.74 11.76 6.53
N ALA A 15 15.62 13.07 6.26
CA ALA A 15 16.63 13.85 5.59
C ALA A 15 17.88 14.01 6.48
N LEU A 16 19.00 13.43 6.05
CA LEU A 16 20.34 13.76 6.55
C LEU A 16 21.19 14.26 5.39
N ALA A 17 21.72 15.47 5.55
CA ALA A 17 22.54 16.17 4.57
C ALA A 17 23.75 15.34 4.08
N LEU A 18 23.89 15.20 2.76
CA LEU A 18 25.04 14.59 2.12
C LEU A 18 26.03 15.64 1.67
N GLN A 19 27.25 15.58 2.19
CA GLN A 19 28.43 16.17 1.55
C GLN A 19 28.96 15.22 0.48
N LEU A 20 29.14 15.73 -0.73
CA LEU A 20 29.71 15.02 -1.87
C LEU A 20 31.19 14.68 -1.65
N GLY A 21 31.51 13.41 -1.56
CA GLY A 21 32.88 12.87 -1.62
C GLY A 21 32.82 11.42 -2.06
N ALA A 22 33.59 11.12 -3.11
CA ALA A 22 33.88 9.84 -3.78
C ALA A 22 33.14 8.58 -3.31
N ALA A 23 32.47 7.90 -4.26
CA ALA A 23 31.77 6.65 -4.07
C ALA A 23 32.66 5.56 -3.47
N VAL A 24 32.56 5.39 -2.18
CA VAL A 24 32.87 4.13 -1.49
C VAL A 24 31.53 3.41 -1.38
N PRO A 25 31.43 2.08 -1.62
CA PRO A 25 30.21 1.35 -1.28
C PRO A 25 29.99 1.57 0.21
N ALA A 26 29.02 2.39 0.55
CA ALA A 26 28.73 2.73 1.92
C ALA A 26 28.27 1.45 2.62
N ALA A 27 29.17 0.84 3.37
CA ALA A 27 28.73 0.04 4.50
C ALA A 27 27.79 0.98 5.27
N ALA A 28 26.48 0.80 5.14
CA ALA A 28 25.51 1.65 5.79
C ALA A 28 25.93 1.76 7.26
N ALA A 29 26.20 2.95 7.72
CA ALA A 29 26.63 3.20 9.08
C ALA A 29 25.63 2.53 10.03
N ASP A 30 26.12 1.91 11.10
CA ASP A 30 25.26 1.39 12.15
C ASP A 30 24.57 2.60 12.80
N ILE A 31 23.40 2.96 12.27
CA ILE A 31 22.60 4.03 12.84
C ILE A 31 21.90 3.44 14.06
N THR A 32 22.40 3.76 15.24
CA THR A 32 21.67 3.52 16.47
C THR A 32 20.61 4.63 16.57
N ALA A 33 19.45 4.43 15.96
CA ALA A 33 18.34 5.33 16.15
C ALA A 33 17.67 4.98 17.48
N THR A 34 17.73 5.88 18.45
CA THR A 34 16.87 5.84 19.63
C THR A 34 15.80 6.88 19.41
N ALA A 35 14.58 6.46 19.12
CA ALA A 35 13.42 7.33 19.11
C ALA A 35 12.77 7.26 20.50
N GLY A 36 12.64 8.37 21.17
CA GLY A 36 11.93 8.49 22.45
C GLY A 36 10.67 9.34 22.27
N TYR A 37 9.54 8.84 22.78
CA TYR A 37 8.32 9.62 22.94
C TYR A 37 8.03 9.78 24.43
N GLU A 38 7.92 11.02 24.89
CA GLU A 38 7.56 11.32 26.28
C GLU A 38 6.22 12.05 26.31
N ASN A 39 5.25 11.44 26.98
CA ASN A 39 3.98 12.10 27.29
C ASN A 39 3.81 12.13 28.82
N GLY A 40 4.42 13.03 29.52
CA GLY A 40 4.25 13.31 30.96
C GLY A 40 4.33 12.13 31.94
N ASN A 41 3.93 10.89 31.56
CA ASN A 41 3.87 9.71 32.43
C ASN A 41 4.37 8.40 31.78
N SER A 42 4.72 8.40 30.49
CA SER A 42 5.25 7.21 29.81
C SER A 42 6.28 7.59 28.76
N SER A 43 7.33 6.79 28.64
CA SER A 43 8.33 6.91 27.58
C SER A 43 8.36 5.63 26.76
N LEU A 44 8.37 5.77 25.44
CA LEU A 44 8.65 4.68 24.51
C LEU A 44 10.07 4.85 23.98
N ASN A 45 10.93 3.87 24.22
CA ASN A 45 12.27 3.82 23.67
C ASN A 45 12.38 2.69 22.67
N LEU A 46 12.76 3.01 21.44
CA LEU A 46 13.04 2.05 20.39
C LEU A 46 14.55 1.94 20.19
N THR A 47 15.09 0.73 20.24
CA THR A 47 16.51 0.46 20.00
C THR A 47 16.64 -0.55 18.87
N GLN A 48 17.39 -0.19 17.83
CA GLN A 48 17.73 -1.13 16.77
C GLN A 48 18.70 -2.18 17.32
N ILE A 49 18.33 -3.46 17.29
CA ILE A 49 19.15 -4.57 17.76
C ILE A 49 19.75 -5.39 16.62
N ALA A 50 19.12 -5.35 15.44
CA ALA A 50 19.60 -6.09 14.26
C ALA A 50 19.16 -5.39 12.97
N ARG A 51 19.80 -5.73 11.87
CA ARG A 51 19.39 -5.34 10.52
C ARG A 51 19.72 -6.43 9.50
N TYR A 52 18.90 -6.51 8.48
CA TYR A 52 19.16 -7.22 7.24
C TYR A 52 19.39 -6.22 6.10
N THR A 53 20.17 -6.62 5.11
CA THR A 53 20.32 -5.90 3.84
C THR A 53 20.56 -6.89 2.73
N SER A 54 19.87 -6.74 1.61
CA SER A 54 20.09 -7.53 0.39
C SER A 54 21.44 -7.21 -0.28
N GLY A 55 22.10 -6.13 0.11
CA GLY A 55 23.29 -5.62 -0.56
C GLY A 55 23.01 -4.90 -1.89
N GLN A 56 21.74 -4.78 -2.28
CA GLN A 56 21.30 -4.02 -3.44
C GLN A 56 20.98 -2.59 -3.05
N PHE A 57 20.97 -1.71 -4.02
CA PHE A 57 20.63 -0.31 -3.86
C PHE A 57 19.86 0.15 -5.10
N ASN A 58 18.80 0.89 -4.87
CA ASN A 58 18.04 1.58 -5.91
C ASN A 58 17.94 3.05 -5.55
N VAL A 59 18.29 3.94 -6.48
CA VAL A 59 18.23 5.39 -6.27
C VAL A 59 16.80 5.94 -6.44
N ASP A 60 15.99 5.22 -7.21
CA ASP A 60 14.65 5.65 -7.62
C ASP A 60 13.53 4.88 -6.89
N GLY A 61 13.84 4.08 -5.86
CA GLY A 61 12.81 3.34 -5.14
C GLY A 61 13.33 2.43 -4.03
N GLY A 62 12.42 1.73 -3.37
CA GLY A 62 12.70 0.73 -2.35
C GLY A 62 13.42 -0.50 -2.92
N VAL A 63 14.08 -1.24 -2.05
CA VAL A 63 14.66 -2.56 -2.37
C VAL A 63 14.00 -3.65 -1.55
N MET A 64 13.85 -3.42 -0.24
CA MET A 64 13.10 -4.29 0.66
C MET A 64 11.82 -3.58 1.05
N GLU A 65 10.70 -4.23 0.84
CA GLU A 65 9.38 -3.60 0.99
C GLU A 65 8.57 -4.30 2.08
N ILE A 66 7.52 -5.04 1.72
CA ILE A 66 6.64 -5.69 2.69
C ILE A 66 7.35 -6.83 3.42
N VAL A 67 7.12 -6.92 4.73
CA VAL A 67 7.68 -7.98 5.58
C VAL A 67 6.61 -8.64 6.44
N ALA A 68 6.63 -9.97 6.51
CA ALA A 68 5.81 -10.76 7.43
C ALA A 68 6.69 -11.59 8.36
N TYR A 69 6.33 -11.66 9.64
CA TYR A 69 7.06 -12.42 10.65
C TYR A 69 6.30 -13.66 11.08
N ASN A 70 6.96 -14.80 11.02
CA ASN A 70 6.43 -16.06 11.50
C ASN A 70 6.95 -16.35 12.92
N GLN A 71 6.05 -16.24 13.90
CA GLN A 71 6.40 -16.40 15.31
C GLN A 71 6.80 -17.82 15.69
N THR A 72 6.35 -18.83 14.92
CA THR A 72 6.57 -20.23 15.24
C THR A 72 7.95 -20.70 14.79
N ASN A 73 8.40 -20.33 13.58
CA ASN A 73 9.71 -20.73 13.08
C ASN A 73 10.79 -19.66 13.27
N GLY A 74 10.43 -18.44 13.71
CA GLY A 74 11.38 -17.36 13.99
C GLY A 74 11.95 -16.67 12.75
N PHE A 75 11.33 -16.83 11.57
CA PHE A 75 11.75 -16.19 10.33
C PHE A 75 10.90 -14.98 9.98
N ALA A 76 11.53 -13.92 9.50
CA ALA A 76 10.88 -12.86 8.74
C ALA A 76 11.02 -13.15 7.25
N TYR A 77 9.93 -12.94 6.52
CA TYR A 77 9.87 -13.05 5.06
C TYR A 77 9.67 -11.66 4.48
N ALA A 78 10.62 -11.19 3.67
CA ALA A 78 10.61 -9.84 3.15
C ALA A 78 10.75 -9.85 1.62
N ILE A 79 9.90 -9.08 0.96
CA ILE A 79 9.92 -8.92 -0.50
C ILE A 79 11.12 -8.06 -0.88
N ASN A 80 11.87 -8.51 -1.86
CA ASN A 80 12.90 -7.72 -2.52
C ASN A 80 12.39 -7.31 -3.91
N GLY A 81 11.83 -6.11 -4.02
CA GLY A 81 11.24 -5.59 -5.25
C GLY A 81 12.24 -5.45 -6.40
N GLN A 82 13.55 -5.29 -6.11
CA GLN A 82 14.57 -5.20 -7.15
C GLN A 82 14.91 -6.54 -7.81
N SER A 83 14.88 -7.63 -7.05
CA SER A 83 15.19 -8.96 -7.58
C SER A 83 13.96 -9.81 -7.86
N GLY A 84 12.77 -9.40 -7.37
CA GLY A 84 11.55 -10.22 -7.41
C GLY A 84 11.61 -11.46 -6.52
N LEU A 85 12.54 -11.50 -5.55
CA LEU A 85 12.75 -12.63 -4.67
C LEU A 85 12.14 -12.38 -3.28
N LEU A 86 11.82 -13.45 -2.58
CA LEU A 86 11.39 -13.40 -1.19
C LEU A 86 12.55 -13.81 -0.28
N ALA A 87 13.04 -12.90 0.56
CA ALA A 87 14.10 -13.20 1.51
C ALA A 87 13.54 -13.83 2.79
N ALA A 88 13.96 -15.04 3.13
CA ALA A 88 13.72 -15.68 4.43
C ALA A 88 14.88 -15.36 5.39
N ILE A 89 14.61 -14.60 6.45
CA ILE A 89 15.61 -14.02 7.35
C ILE A 89 15.40 -14.61 8.75
N SER A 90 16.37 -15.38 9.26
CA SER A 90 16.27 -15.88 10.63
C SER A 90 16.45 -14.77 11.65
N LEU A 91 15.51 -14.67 12.59
CA LEU A 91 15.55 -13.76 13.74
C LEU A 91 15.87 -14.50 15.04
N GLU A 92 16.33 -15.73 14.96
CA GLU A 92 16.73 -16.50 16.13
C GLU A 92 17.93 -15.86 16.86
N ASN A 93 17.91 -15.99 18.18
CA ASN A 93 19.01 -15.54 19.05
C ASN A 93 19.28 -14.03 19.02
N LEU A 94 18.33 -13.21 18.62
CA LEU A 94 18.44 -11.78 18.73
C LEU A 94 18.41 -11.37 20.20
N ALA A 95 19.39 -10.58 20.61
CA ALA A 95 19.46 -9.99 21.95
C ALA A 95 19.93 -8.55 21.85
N ALA A 96 19.42 -7.72 22.74
CA ALA A 96 19.97 -6.37 22.91
C ALA A 96 21.46 -6.46 23.30
N GLY A 97 22.32 -5.85 22.50
CA GLY A 97 23.76 -5.89 22.68
C GLY A 97 24.39 -4.50 22.51
N SER A 98 25.69 -4.43 22.56
CA SER A 98 26.45 -3.20 22.36
C SER A 98 26.59 -2.79 20.89
N SER A 99 26.19 -3.65 19.97
CA SER A 99 26.22 -3.40 18.52
C SER A 99 25.00 -4.01 17.82
N VAL A 100 24.61 -3.39 16.71
CA VAL A 100 23.51 -3.89 15.85
C VAL A 100 23.99 -5.16 15.14
N ALA A 101 23.26 -6.28 15.33
CA ALA A 101 23.56 -7.54 14.65
C ALA A 101 23.29 -7.43 13.15
N ARG A 102 24.14 -8.04 12.33
CA ARG A 102 23.90 -8.20 10.90
C ARG A 102 23.27 -9.55 10.65
N LEU A 103 22.10 -9.52 10.00
CA LEU A 103 21.36 -10.73 9.65
C LEU A 103 21.71 -11.18 8.24
N SER A 104 21.61 -12.48 8.02
CA SER A 104 21.65 -13.10 6.68
C SER A 104 20.28 -13.67 6.35
N GLY A 105 19.94 -13.69 5.07
CA GLY A 105 18.72 -14.31 4.55
C GLY A 105 19.04 -15.36 3.49
N THR A 106 18.04 -16.16 3.17
CA THR A 106 18.04 -17.08 2.03
C THR A 106 16.94 -16.64 1.07
N ASP A 107 17.30 -16.46 -0.19
CA ASP A 107 16.34 -16.03 -1.22
C ASP A 107 15.50 -17.22 -1.70
N ILE A 108 14.21 -16.98 -1.86
CA ILE A 108 13.20 -17.90 -2.40
C ILE A 108 12.70 -17.33 -3.71
N ASP A 109 12.85 -18.05 -4.80
CA ASP A 109 12.37 -17.69 -6.12
C ASP A 109 10.89 -18.09 -6.26
N VAL A 110 9.99 -17.19 -5.83
CA VAL A 110 8.54 -17.39 -5.89
C VAL A 110 8.09 -17.49 -7.33
N LYS A 111 8.61 -16.67 -8.25
CA LYS A 111 8.30 -16.74 -9.68
C LYS A 111 8.53 -18.13 -10.25
N ALA A 112 9.70 -18.70 -10.03
CA ALA A 112 10.01 -20.04 -10.53
C ALA A 112 9.08 -21.11 -9.96
N LEU A 113 8.70 -21.01 -8.68
CA LEU A 113 7.78 -21.95 -8.04
C LEU A 113 6.36 -21.88 -8.63
N VAL A 114 5.84 -20.68 -8.84
CA VAL A 114 4.45 -20.50 -9.31
C VAL A 114 4.32 -20.79 -10.80
N GLU A 115 5.26 -20.38 -11.65
CA GLU A 115 5.24 -20.66 -13.09
C GLU A 115 5.48 -22.17 -13.39
N ALA A 116 6.19 -22.87 -12.51
CA ALA A 116 6.29 -24.32 -12.60
C ALA A 116 5.00 -25.05 -12.22
N ALA A 117 4.21 -24.48 -11.31
CA ALA A 117 2.93 -25.04 -10.85
C ALA A 117 1.77 -24.71 -11.81
N ASP A 118 1.75 -23.49 -12.38
CA ASP A 118 0.76 -23.02 -13.36
C ASP A 118 1.48 -22.40 -14.56
N SER A 119 1.66 -23.18 -15.62
CA SER A 119 2.32 -22.71 -16.83
C SER A 119 1.51 -21.71 -17.65
N SER A 120 0.24 -21.48 -17.31
CA SER A 120 -0.62 -20.47 -17.94
C SER A 120 -0.48 -19.10 -17.28
N PHE A 121 -0.11 -19.04 -16.00
CA PHE A 121 0.15 -17.80 -15.29
C PHE A 121 1.49 -17.20 -15.74
N ARG A 122 1.50 -15.91 -16.00
CA ARG A 122 2.70 -15.13 -16.27
C ARG A 122 2.89 -14.18 -15.10
N TYR A 123 3.92 -14.47 -14.31
CA TYR A 123 4.27 -13.67 -13.14
C TYR A 123 4.75 -12.27 -13.55
N GLY A 124 4.10 -11.25 -13.03
CA GLY A 124 4.49 -9.84 -13.15
C GLY A 124 5.30 -9.38 -11.94
N ASP A 125 4.65 -9.31 -10.79
CA ASP A 125 5.29 -8.85 -9.55
C ASP A 125 4.69 -9.55 -8.31
N MET A 126 5.43 -9.47 -7.18
CA MET A 126 4.96 -9.89 -5.86
C MET A 126 4.87 -8.64 -4.98
N THR A 127 3.66 -8.26 -4.64
CA THR A 127 3.34 -6.99 -3.98
C THR A 127 3.23 -7.12 -2.47
N SER A 128 2.72 -8.25 -1.98
CA SER A 128 2.44 -8.40 -0.55
C SER A 128 2.63 -9.82 -0.05
N VAL A 129 2.96 -9.97 1.23
CA VAL A 129 3.04 -11.25 1.94
C VAL A 129 2.41 -11.16 3.33
N ALA A 130 1.72 -12.21 3.73
CA ALA A 130 1.13 -12.35 5.07
C ALA A 130 1.36 -13.74 5.63
N ILE A 131 1.37 -13.86 6.97
CA ILE A 131 1.45 -15.12 7.70
C ILE A 131 0.11 -15.37 8.40
N SER A 132 -0.38 -16.61 8.34
CA SER A 132 -1.60 -17.01 9.04
C SER A 132 -1.46 -16.85 10.57
N PRO A 133 -2.55 -16.61 11.30
CA PRO A 133 -2.51 -16.47 12.77
C PRO A 133 -1.85 -17.64 13.49
N ASP A 134 -1.99 -18.87 12.98
CA ASP A 134 -1.34 -20.09 13.51
C ASP A 134 0.11 -20.26 13.03
N SER A 135 0.61 -19.36 12.18
CA SER A 135 1.95 -19.40 11.59
C SER A 135 2.23 -20.58 10.64
N ALA A 136 1.21 -21.33 10.25
CA ALA A 136 1.37 -22.51 9.39
C ALA A 136 1.46 -22.17 7.90
N THR A 137 0.83 -21.09 7.48
CA THR A 137 0.69 -20.71 6.06
C THR A 137 1.24 -19.31 5.81
N LEU A 138 1.99 -19.14 4.71
CA LEU A 138 2.30 -17.84 4.12
C LEU A 138 1.45 -17.68 2.87
N ALA A 139 0.82 -16.53 2.72
CA ALA A 139 0.16 -16.08 1.50
C ALA A 139 0.99 -14.98 0.83
N ALA A 140 1.14 -15.04 -0.49
CA ALA A 140 1.77 -14.00 -1.29
C ALA A 140 0.81 -13.52 -2.38
N ALA A 141 0.63 -12.20 -2.50
CA ALA A 141 -0.11 -11.58 -3.59
C ALA A 141 0.82 -11.45 -4.80
N LEU A 142 0.34 -11.89 -5.96
CA LEU A 142 1.10 -11.93 -7.21
C LEU A 142 0.29 -11.26 -8.32
N GLN A 143 0.81 -10.19 -8.86
CA GLN A 143 0.27 -9.55 -10.05
C GLN A 143 0.71 -10.33 -11.30
N ALA A 144 -0.15 -10.35 -12.31
CA ALA A 144 0.19 -10.88 -13.62
C ALA A 144 1.08 -9.90 -14.41
N GLU A 145 1.85 -10.42 -15.40
CA GLU A 145 2.63 -9.60 -16.33
C GLU A 145 1.76 -8.63 -17.14
N GLY A 146 0.55 -9.09 -17.53
CA GLY A 146 -0.44 -8.25 -18.19
C GLY A 146 -1.24 -7.45 -17.17
N TYR A 147 -1.23 -6.11 -17.27
CA TYR A 147 -1.84 -5.21 -16.29
C TYR A 147 -3.34 -5.42 -16.08
N ASN A 148 -4.04 -6.03 -17.03
CA ASN A 148 -5.47 -6.33 -16.98
C ASN A 148 -5.75 -7.83 -16.82
N ASP A 149 -4.74 -8.62 -16.51
CA ASP A 149 -4.89 -10.05 -16.28
C ASP A 149 -5.10 -10.34 -14.80
N ALA A 150 -5.88 -11.38 -14.50
CA ALA A 150 -6.14 -11.83 -13.14
C ALA A 150 -4.84 -12.26 -12.44
N GLY A 151 -4.66 -11.78 -11.20
CA GLY A 151 -3.54 -12.13 -10.35
C GLY A 151 -3.70 -13.51 -9.70
N ARG A 152 -2.81 -13.79 -8.74
CA ARG A 152 -2.85 -15.02 -7.93
C ARG A 152 -2.52 -14.73 -6.48
N VAL A 153 -3.09 -15.53 -5.59
CA VAL A 153 -2.52 -15.78 -4.26
C VAL A 153 -1.76 -17.09 -4.32
N ALA A 154 -0.47 -17.05 -4.01
CA ALA A 154 0.33 -18.24 -3.76
C ALA A 154 0.28 -18.57 -2.26
N LEU A 155 -0.14 -19.79 -1.93
CA LEU A 155 -0.21 -20.30 -0.57
C LEU A 155 0.94 -21.28 -0.33
N PHE A 156 1.71 -21.05 0.73
CA PHE A 156 2.87 -21.86 1.10
C PHE A 156 2.71 -22.41 2.51
N THR A 157 3.17 -23.63 2.72
CA THR A 157 3.46 -24.15 4.07
C THR A 157 4.77 -23.55 4.55
N CYS A 158 4.78 -23.00 5.77
CA CYS A 158 5.97 -22.49 6.45
C CYS A 158 6.70 -23.66 7.12
N ASN A 159 7.91 -23.98 6.67
CA ASN A 159 8.73 -25.03 7.30
C ASN A 159 9.54 -24.47 8.48
N ALA A 160 9.95 -25.35 9.39
CA ALA A 160 10.69 -24.97 10.59
C ALA A 160 12.07 -24.34 10.29
N ASP A 161 12.66 -24.64 9.15
CA ASP A 161 13.97 -24.14 8.70
C ASP A 161 13.86 -22.84 7.89
N GLY A 162 12.68 -22.23 7.81
CA GLY A 162 12.40 -21.01 7.06
C GLY A 162 12.14 -21.21 5.56
N THR A 163 12.29 -22.45 5.05
CA THR A 163 11.89 -22.75 3.67
C THR A 163 10.37 -22.77 3.50
N LEU A 164 9.91 -22.59 2.27
CA LEU A 164 8.49 -22.58 1.91
C LEU A 164 8.19 -23.76 0.97
N THR A 165 7.03 -24.40 1.17
CA THR A 165 6.54 -25.43 0.27
C THR A 165 5.21 -24.96 -0.32
N LEU A 166 5.13 -24.81 -1.64
CA LEU A 166 3.91 -24.37 -2.31
C LEU A 166 2.76 -25.35 -2.08
N LYS A 167 1.64 -24.85 -1.52
CA LYS A 167 0.39 -25.61 -1.32
C LYS A 167 -0.52 -25.50 -2.54
N GLY A 168 -0.59 -24.32 -3.15
CA GLY A 168 -1.41 -24.08 -4.31
C GLY A 168 -1.42 -22.61 -4.73
N LEU A 169 -2.02 -22.36 -5.89
CA LEU A 169 -2.27 -21.06 -6.47
C LEU A 169 -3.77 -20.86 -6.60
N VAL A 170 -4.25 -19.69 -6.25
CA VAL A 170 -5.67 -19.33 -6.31
C VAL A 170 -5.80 -18.03 -7.09
N GLU A 171 -6.72 -17.99 -8.07
CA GLU A 171 -6.96 -16.80 -8.87
C GLU A 171 -7.59 -15.68 -8.04
N THR A 172 -7.17 -14.44 -8.31
CA THR A 172 -7.70 -13.21 -7.70
C THR A 172 -8.32 -12.29 -8.76
N GLY A 173 -8.79 -11.12 -8.34
CA GLY A 173 -9.02 -10.00 -9.24
C GLY A 173 -7.74 -9.52 -9.91
N VAL A 174 -7.83 -8.36 -10.57
CA VAL A 174 -6.72 -7.76 -11.32
C VAL A 174 -5.84 -6.96 -10.36
N GLN A 175 -4.53 -7.14 -10.46
CA GLN A 175 -3.52 -6.40 -9.68
C GLN A 175 -3.75 -6.52 -8.16
N PRO A 176 -3.70 -7.73 -7.57
CA PRO A 176 -3.73 -7.84 -6.11
C PRO A 176 -2.50 -7.13 -5.54
N ASP A 177 -2.74 -6.07 -4.77
CA ASP A 177 -1.67 -5.27 -4.19
C ASP A 177 -1.37 -5.69 -2.76
N MET A 178 -2.38 -5.91 -1.94
CA MET A 178 -2.23 -6.30 -0.54
C MET A 178 -2.89 -7.65 -0.26
N VAL A 179 -2.25 -8.48 0.59
CA VAL A 179 -2.80 -9.74 1.09
C VAL A 179 -2.83 -9.77 2.60
N THR A 180 -3.91 -10.28 3.18
CA THR A 180 -4.02 -10.50 4.64
C THR A 180 -4.84 -11.73 4.97
N PHE A 181 -4.66 -12.26 6.18
CA PHE A 181 -5.50 -13.33 6.72
C PHE A 181 -6.65 -12.76 7.55
N ALA A 182 -7.88 -13.18 7.28
CA ALA A 182 -9.01 -12.94 8.17
C ALA A 182 -9.00 -13.93 9.36
N ASP A 183 -8.63 -15.16 9.07
CA ASP A 183 -8.38 -16.25 10.01
C ASP A 183 -7.41 -17.27 9.36
N ASN A 184 -7.23 -18.48 9.95
CA ASN A 184 -6.31 -19.49 9.41
C ASN A 184 -6.75 -20.06 8.05
N ASP A 185 -8.02 -19.99 7.73
CA ASP A 185 -8.64 -20.62 6.56
C ASP A 185 -9.10 -19.60 5.50
N THR A 186 -9.06 -18.30 5.83
CA THR A 186 -9.57 -17.24 4.96
C THR A 186 -8.47 -16.19 4.70
N VAL A 187 -8.11 -16.01 3.44
CA VAL A 187 -7.22 -14.94 2.95
C VAL A 187 -8.04 -13.94 2.15
N LEU A 188 -7.68 -12.67 2.26
CA LEU A 188 -8.24 -11.57 1.49
C LEU A 188 -7.13 -10.89 0.68
N THR A 189 -7.45 -10.47 -0.55
CA THR A 189 -6.62 -9.54 -1.32
C THR A 189 -7.39 -8.27 -1.60
N ALA A 190 -6.70 -7.13 -1.58
CA ALA A 190 -7.12 -5.91 -2.23
C ALA A 190 -6.61 -5.99 -3.67
N ASP A 191 -7.54 -6.03 -4.62
CA ASP A 191 -7.22 -6.12 -6.04
C ASP A 191 -7.48 -4.74 -6.62
N GLU A 192 -6.42 -3.98 -6.79
CA GLU A 192 -6.42 -2.56 -7.05
C GLU A 192 -7.09 -2.20 -8.38
N GLY A 193 -6.68 -2.87 -9.46
CA GLY A 193 -7.28 -2.65 -10.78
C GLY A 193 -6.93 -1.29 -11.38
N GLU A 194 -5.70 -0.80 -11.18
CA GLU A 194 -5.24 0.47 -11.75
C GLU A 194 -5.24 0.49 -13.27
N PRO A 195 -5.62 1.62 -13.87
CA PRO A 195 -5.59 1.81 -15.33
C PRO A 195 -4.17 2.16 -15.86
N ARG A 196 -3.21 1.25 -15.66
CA ARG A 196 -1.76 1.46 -15.90
C ARG A 196 -1.37 1.81 -17.35
N GLU A 197 -2.24 1.62 -18.30
CA GLU A 197 -2.06 2.06 -19.70
C GLU A 197 -2.76 3.40 -19.97
N GLY A 198 -3.33 4.03 -18.92
CA GLY A 198 -4.09 5.26 -18.99
C GLY A 198 -5.54 5.03 -19.44
N TYR A 199 -6.21 6.10 -19.85
CA TYR A 199 -7.61 6.09 -20.27
C TYR A 199 -7.68 6.47 -21.75
N GLY A 200 -8.41 5.70 -22.53
CA GLY A 200 -8.58 6.00 -23.94
C GLY A 200 -9.43 4.96 -24.67
N ASP A 201 -9.73 5.24 -25.94
CA ASP A 201 -10.52 4.29 -26.76
C ASP A 201 -9.75 2.97 -26.92
N GLY A 202 -10.33 1.90 -26.38
CA GLY A 202 -9.78 0.54 -26.48
C GLY A 202 -8.74 0.21 -25.41
N ILE A 203 -8.46 1.12 -24.47
CA ILE A 203 -7.65 0.83 -23.27
C ILE A 203 -8.61 0.29 -22.20
N ALA A 204 -8.24 -0.83 -21.58
CA ALA A 204 -9.01 -1.38 -20.48
C ALA A 204 -8.69 -0.59 -19.20
N ASP A 205 -9.76 -0.19 -18.50
CA ASP A 205 -9.73 0.30 -17.14
C ASP A 205 -10.17 -0.89 -16.26
N PRO A 206 -9.24 -1.60 -15.60
CA PRO A 206 -9.59 -2.77 -14.83
C PRO A 206 -10.52 -2.41 -13.66
N ARG A 207 -11.22 -3.41 -13.13
CA ARG A 207 -12.10 -3.19 -11.99
C ARG A 207 -11.39 -3.56 -10.71
N GLY A 208 -11.42 -2.66 -9.74
CA GLY A 208 -11.02 -2.99 -8.39
C GLY A 208 -11.98 -3.98 -7.74
N SER A 209 -11.43 -4.82 -6.86
CA SER A 209 -12.21 -5.86 -6.16
C SER A 209 -11.54 -6.28 -4.85
N VAL A 210 -12.26 -7.06 -4.06
CA VAL A 210 -11.68 -7.81 -2.95
C VAL A 210 -11.86 -9.30 -3.23
N THR A 211 -10.77 -10.05 -3.26
CA THR A 211 -10.87 -11.50 -3.40
C THR A 211 -10.88 -12.18 -2.04
N VAL A 212 -11.83 -13.06 -1.81
CA VAL A 212 -11.92 -13.92 -0.62
C VAL A 212 -11.49 -15.33 -0.99
N VAL A 213 -10.38 -15.80 -0.41
CA VAL A 213 -9.76 -17.10 -0.71
C VAL A 213 -10.02 -18.08 0.44
N ASP A 214 -10.51 -19.28 0.12
CA ASP A 214 -10.53 -20.43 1.03
C ASP A 214 -9.20 -21.18 0.92
N VAL A 215 -8.43 -21.16 2.00
CA VAL A 215 -7.08 -21.75 2.08
C VAL A 215 -7.11 -23.27 2.00
N SER A 216 -8.16 -23.89 2.52
CA SER A 216 -8.30 -25.34 2.56
C SER A 216 -8.82 -25.91 1.25
N ALA A 217 -9.80 -25.24 0.65
CA ALA A 217 -10.40 -25.65 -0.63
C ALA A 217 -9.58 -25.20 -1.84
N LEU A 218 -8.67 -24.25 -1.69
CA LEU A 218 -7.92 -23.59 -2.79
C LEU A 218 -8.88 -22.98 -3.84
N THR A 219 -9.90 -22.27 -3.37
CA THR A 219 -10.89 -21.58 -4.19
C THR A 219 -11.01 -20.13 -3.77
N SER A 220 -11.52 -19.29 -4.65
CA SER A 220 -11.74 -17.87 -4.40
C SER A 220 -13.10 -17.39 -4.88
N GLU A 221 -13.51 -16.25 -4.34
CA GLU A 221 -14.63 -15.45 -4.81
C GLU A 221 -14.17 -14.00 -4.90
N VAL A 222 -14.31 -13.41 -6.09
CA VAL A 222 -14.03 -12.02 -6.35
C VAL A 222 -15.27 -11.19 -6.07
N VAL A 223 -15.18 -10.25 -5.14
CA VAL A 223 -16.28 -9.36 -4.71
C VAL A 223 -16.03 -7.97 -5.26
N GLY A 224 -16.75 -7.60 -6.31
CA GLY A 224 -16.67 -6.29 -6.97
C GLY A 224 -17.62 -5.24 -6.37
N PHE A 225 -17.55 -4.05 -6.92
CA PHE A 225 -18.33 -2.88 -6.45
C PHE A 225 -19.56 -2.58 -7.31
N ASP A 226 -20.04 -3.50 -8.15
CA ASP A 226 -21.18 -3.30 -9.07
C ASP A 226 -22.47 -2.82 -8.37
N ALA A 227 -22.67 -3.20 -7.13
CA ALA A 227 -23.82 -2.78 -6.33
C ALA A 227 -23.87 -1.24 -6.08
N PHE A 228 -22.76 -0.54 -6.30
CA PHE A 228 -22.65 0.91 -6.08
C PHE A 228 -22.79 1.74 -7.35
N ASP A 229 -22.86 1.16 -8.53
CA ASP A 229 -22.96 1.91 -9.80
C ASP A 229 -24.18 2.83 -9.85
N GLY A 230 -25.30 2.41 -9.29
CA GLY A 230 -26.51 3.24 -9.16
C GLY A 230 -26.45 4.27 -8.02
N ARG A 231 -25.39 4.33 -7.22
CA ARG A 231 -25.25 5.17 -6.02
C ARG A 231 -24.14 6.20 -6.14
N ARG A 232 -23.63 6.44 -7.34
CA ARG A 232 -22.52 7.34 -7.60
C ARG A 232 -22.71 8.73 -7.00
N ASP A 233 -23.87 9.35 -7.22
CA ASP A 233 -24.16 10.70 -6.72
C ASP A 233 -24.27 10.73 -5.18
N GLU A 234 -24.78 9.65 -4.57
CA GLU A 234 -24.83 9.50 -3.11
C GLU A 234 -23.41 9.43 -2.53
N LEU A 235 -22.55 8.61 -3.12
CA LEU A 235 -21.15 8.47 -2.70
C LEU A 235 -20.41 9.80 -2.84
N ALA A 236 -20.51 10.46 -3.98
CA ALA A 236 -19.88 11.77 -4.20
C ALA A 236 -20.39 12.83 -3.22
N ALA A 237 -21.70 12.87 -2.93
CA ALA A 237 -22.28 13.78 -1.96
C ALA A 237 -21.80 13.51 -0.52
N SER A 238 -21.40 12.29 -0.21
CA SER A 238 -20.82 11.92 1.10
C SER A 238 -19.33 12.28 1.25
N GLY A 239 -18.67 12.71 0.17
CA GLY A 239 -17.25 13.07 0.16
C GLY A 239 -16.32 11.96 -0.35
N VAL A 240 -16.87 10.90 -0.98
CA VAL A 240 -16.08 9.95 -1.74
C VAL A 240 -15.65 10.63 -3.04
N VAL A 241 -14.36 10.55 -3.36
CA VAL A 241 -13.80 11.11 -4.59
C VAL A 241 -14.01 10.10 -5.72
N LEU A 242 -14.69 10.53 -6.78
CA LEU A 242 -15.01 9.66 -7.91
C LEU A 242 -14.72 10.37 -9.23
N LYS A 243 -14.07 9.67 -10.14
CA LYS A 243 -13.80 10.15 -11.49
C LYS A 243 -15.11 10.43 -12.23
N LYS A 244 -15.16 11.59 -12.87
CA LYS A 244 -16.37 12.05 -13.57
C LYS A 244 -16.75 11.11 -14.72
N GLY A 245 -17.98 10.61 -14.70
CA GLY A 245 -18.56 9.83 -15.80
C GLY A 245 -18.16 8.34 -15.80
N VAL A 246 -17.43 7.89 -14.79
CA VAL A 246 -17.06 6.48 -14.60
C VAL A 246 -17.94 5.85 -13.52
N ASN A 247 -18.25 4.58 -13.65
CA ASN A 247 -19.00 3.83 -12.65
C ASN A 247 -18.13 3.54 -11.42
N PRO A 248 -18.69 3.56 -10.20
CA PRO A 248 -17.97 3.14 -9.01
C PRO A 248 -17.29 1.79 -9.13
N SER A 249 -17.93 0.81 -9.79
CA SER A 249 -17.34 -0.54 -9.98
C SER A 249 -16.05 -0.58 -10.80
N THR A 250 -15.74 0.49 -11.52
CA THR A 250 -14.51 0.63 -12.31
C THR A 250 -13.53 1.60 -11.67
N ASP A 251 -14.07 2.58 -10.91
CA ASP A 251 -13.31 3.71 -10.38
C ASP A 251 -12.79 3.49 -8.95
N LEU A 252 -13.29 2.48 -8.24
CA LEU A 252 -12.89 2.19 -6.87
C LEU A 252 -11.68 1.25 -6.86
N GLU A 253 -10.57 1.71 -6.28
CA GLU A 253 -9.28 1.05 -6.25
C GLU A 253 -8.93 0.65 -4.81
N PRO A 254 -9.05 -0.66 -4.45
CA PRO A 254 -8.71 -1.17 -3.13
C PRO A 254 -7.21 -1.26 -2.90
N GLU A 255 -6.74 -0.76 -1.74
CA GLU A 255 -5.33 -0.74 -1.35
C GLU A 255 -5.02 -1.69 -0.19
N TYR A 256 -5.40 -1.33 1.03
CA TYR A 256 -5.12 -2.10 2.23
C TYR A 256 -6.37 -2.62 2.91
N ILE A 257 -6.21 -3.72 3.64
CA ILE A 257 -7.30 -4.39 4.37
C ILE A 257 -6.94 -4.60 5.84
N ALA A 258 -7.83 -4.16 6.73
CA ALA A 258 -7.82 -4.56 8.13
C ALA A 258 -9.06 -5.39 8.46
N VAL A 259 -8.89 -6.43 9.28
CA VAL A 259 -10.02 -7.32 9.67
C VAL A 259 -10.34 -7.15 11.15
N SER A 260 -11.61 -6.98 11.47
CA SER A 260 -12.10 -6.96 12.84
C SER A 260 -13.58 -7.30 12.92
N GLY A 261 -13.96 -8.14 13.88
CA GLY A 261 -15.38 -8.41 14.19
C GLY A 261 -16.18 -9.05 13.05
N GLY A 262 -15.55 -9.88 12.20
CA GLY A 262 -16.18 -10.54 11.05
C GLY A 262 -16.36 -9.63 9.84
N LYS A 263 -15.72 -8.48 9.83
CA LYS A 263 -15.71 -7.51 8.73
C LYS A 263 -14.29 -7.23 8.27
N ALA A 264 -14.14 -6.97 6.97
CA ALA A 264 -12.96 -6.37 6.39
C ALA A 264 -13.23 -4.88 6.13
N TYR A 265 -12.25 -4.05 6.45
CA TYR A 265 -12.23 -2.61 6.21
C TYR A 265 -11.13 -2.35 5.20
N ILE A 266 -11.51 -1.84 4.04
CA ILE A 266 -10.67 -1.72 2.87
C ILE A 266 -10.48 -0.24 2.57
N THR A 267 -9.25 0.23 2.53
CA THR A 267 -8.96 1.59 2.05
C THR A 267 -9.13 1.66 0.53
N LEU A 268 -9.69 2.77 0.09
CA LEU A 268 -9.85 3.16 -1.31
C LEU A 268 -9.16 4.53 -1.39
N GLN A 269 -7.84 4.52 -1.57
CA GLN A 269 -7.00 5.71 -1.36
C GLN A 269 -7.42 6.86 -2.26
N GLU A 270 -7.40 6.67 -3.58
CA GLU A 270 -7.72 7.69 -4.58
C GLU A 270 -9.19 8.14 -4.52
N ASN A 271 -10.02 7.30 -3.90
CA ASN A 271 -11.43 7.62 -3.68
C ASN A 271 -11.70 8.28 -2.32
N ASN A 272 -10.66 8.50 -1.50
CA ASN A 272 -10.78 9.10 -0.16
C ASN A 272 -11.83 8.38 0.69
N ALA A 273 -11.82 7.05 0.70
CA ALA A 273 -12.89 6.27 1.30
C ALA A 273 -12.41 4.97 1.97
N ILE A 274 -13.30 4.38 2.75
CA ILE A 274 -13.16 3.05 3.34
C ILE A 274 -14.39 2.24 2.95
N ALA A 275 -14.21 1.10 2.29
CA ALA A 275 -15.25 0.11 2.07
C ALA A 275 -15.32 -0.87 3.24
N VAL A 276 -16.52 -1.35 3.56
CA VAL A 276 -16.75 -2.34 4.61
C VAL A 276 -17.39 -3.57 4.01
N LEU A 277 -16.68 -4.70 4.05
CA LEU A 277 -17.12 -6.01 3.56
C LEU A 277 -17.51 -6.90 4.74
N ASP A 278 -18.72 -7.43 4.75
CA ASP A 278 -19.14 -8.49 5.67
C ASP A 278 -18.61 -9.83 5.16
N LEU A 279 -17.77 -10.48 5.96
CA LEU A 279 -17.08 -11.72 5.56
C LEU A 279 -18.00 -12.94 5.52
N ALA A 280 -19.11 -12.93 6.25
CA ALA A 280 -20.04 -14.05 6.28
C ALA A 280 -20.95 -14.06 5.04
N SER A 281 -21.45 -12.89 4.64
CA SER A 281 -22.31 -12.74 3.46
C SER A 281 -21.53 -12.49 2.18
N ARG A 282 -20.26 -12.10 2.27
CA ARG A 282 -19.39 -11.67 1.16
C ARG A 282 -20.03 -10.53 0.35
N THR A 283 -20.62 -9.57 1.05
CA THR A 283 -21.23 -8.39 0.47
C THR A 283 -20.75 -7.13 1.17
N PHE A 284 -20.61 -6.05 0.42
CA PHE A 284 -20.25 -4.76 1.02
C PHE A 284 -21.45 -4.18 1.79
N ASP A 285 -21.23 -3.81 3.05
CA ASP A 285 -22.19 -3.06 3.86
C ASP A 285 -22.31 -1.60 3.39
N GLY A 286 -21.21 -1.01 2.94
CA GLY A 286 -21.18 0.37 2.47
C GLY A 286 -19.77 0.85 2.16
N ILE A 287 -19.70 2.06 1.60
CA ILE A 287 -18.49 2.83 1.33
C ILE A 287 -18.64 4.17 2.06
N TYR A 288 -17.64 4.54 2.81
CA TYR A 288 -17.66 5.69 3.70
C TYR A 288 -16.47 6.62 3.39
N SER A 289 -16.74 7.91 3.19
CA SER A 289 -15.67 8.89 3.01
C SER A 289 -14.74 8.92 4.21
N ALA A 290 -13.43 9.01 3.97
CA ALA A 290 -12.42 9.25 5.01
C ALA A 290 -12.50 10.69 5.56
N GLY A 291 -13.29 11.55 4.92
CA GLY A 291 -13.49 12.95 5.29
C GLY A 291 -12.35 13.85 4.81
N PHE A 292 -12.35 15.07 5.32
CA PHE A 292 -11.41 16.10 4.93
C PHE A 292 -10.77 16.73 6.16
N GLU A 293 -9.55 17.22 6.03
CA GLU A 293 -8.89 18.04 7.02
C GLU A 293 -9.18 19.52 6.75
N ASP A 294 -9.66 20.24 7.74
CA ASP A 294 -9.95 21.67 7.62
C ASP A 294 -8.72 22.50 8.02
N TYR A 295 -7.99 22.98 7.03
CA TYR A 295 -6.84 23.86 7.25
C TYR A 295 -7.23 25.30 7.63
N GLY A 296 -8.51 25.60 7.70
CA GLY A 296 -9.00 26.78 8.41
C GLY A 296 -8.88 26.66 9.93
N VAL A 297 -8.73 25.44 10.45
CA VAL A 297 -8.60 25.11 11.88
C VAL A 297 -7.23 24.53 12.19
N THR A 298 -6.78 23.53 11.42
CA THR A 298 -5.49 22.87 11.58
C THR A 298 -4.42 23.65 10.81
N PRO A 299 -3.39 24.21 11.47
CA PRO A 299 -2.34 24.92 10.74
C PRO A 299 -1.52 23.98 9.88
N VAL A 300 -1.20 24.40 8.67
CA VAL A 300 -0.34 23.68 7.72
C VAL A 300 0.66 24.65 7.12
N ASP A 301 1.84 24.16 6.81
CA ASP A 301 2.84 24.88 6.03
C ASP A 301 2.78 24.33 4.60
N ILE A 302 2.26 25.14 3.68
CA ILE A 302 2.13 24.80 2.26
C ILE A 302 3.25 25.39 1.40
N ASP A 303 4.12 26.21 1.99
CA ASP A 303 5.25 26.80 1.29
C ASP A 303 6.55 26.01 1.55
N LYS A 304 6.92 25.17 0.60
CA LYS A 304 8.15 24.36 0.67
C LYS A 304 9.39 25.06 0.05
N LYS A 305 9.30 26.36 -0.29
CA LYS A 305 10.38 27.09 -0.95
C LYS A 305 11.10 28.12 -0.07
N ASP A 306 10.53 28.47 1.08
CA ASP A 306 11.06 29.55 1.93
C ASP A 306 12.09 29.08 2.98
N ASP A 307 12.44 27.79 3.01
CA ASP A 307 13.37 27.15 3.96
C ASP A 307 12.97 27.34 5.44
N ALA A 308 11.69 27.70 5.72
CA ALA A 308 11.19 27.96 7.07
C ALA A 308 9.91 27.16 7.33
N TYR A 309 9.84 26.46 8.47
CA TYR A 309 8.59 25.84 8.91
C TYR A 309 7.72 26.87 9.63
N ALA A 310 6.70 27.37 8.94
CA ALA A 310 5.83 28.45 9.42
C ALA A 310 4.33 28.12 9.20
N PRO A 311 3.77 27.10 9.88
CA PRO A 311 2.41 26.65 9.65
C PRO A 311 1.39 27.77 9.96
N LYS A 312 0.40 27.91 9.07
CA LYS A 312 -0.68 28.90 9.13
C LYS A 312 -2.02 28.24 8.89
N THR A 313 -3.09 28.91 9.24
CA THR A 313 -4.45 28.47 8.90
C THR A 313 -4.94 29.18 7.62
N TYR A 314 -5.63 28.43 6.77
CA TYR A 314 -6.15 28.90 5.48
C TYR A 314 -7.63 28.64 5.41
N GLY A 315 -8.44 29.68 5.60
CA GLY A 315 -9.91 29.56 5.59
C GLY A 315 -10.44 29.07 4.25
N GLY A 316 -11.17 27.95 4.27
CA GLY A 316 -11.74 27.32 3.09
C GLY A 316 -10.82 26.34 2.34
N LEU A 317 -9.58 26.17 2.82
CA LEU A 317 -8.70 25.13 2.31
C LEU A 317 -8.99 23.81 3.03
N MET A 318 -9.26 22.76 2.26
CA MET A 318 -9.54 21.42 2.76
C MET A 318 -8.49 20.45 2.22
N GLY A 319 -7.89 19.64 3.09
CA GLY A 319 -7.03 18.52 2.70
C GLY A 319 -7.85 17.26 2.49
N ILE A 320 -7.63 16.57 1.39
CA ILE A 320 -8.20 15.25 1.16
C ILE A 320 -7.28 14.24 1.85
N ARG A 321 -7.85 13.34 2.67
CA ARG A 321 -7.04 12.44 3.51
C ARG A 321 -6.39 11.32 2.73
N MET A 322 -7.10 10.72 1.79
CA MET A 322 -6.62 9.63 0.94
C MET A 322 -5.89 8.56 1.76
N PRO A 323 -6.65 7.72 2.49
CA PRO A 323 -6.08 6.74 3.40
C PRO A 323 -5.45 5.58 2.64
N ASP A 324 -4.17 5.30 2.89
CA ASP A 324 -3.44 4.14 2.40
C ASP A 324 -3.51 3.00 3.45
N ALA A 325 -2.46 2.79 4.20
CA ALA A 325 -2.42 1.71 5.18
C ALA A 325 -3.49 1.86 6.28
N ILE A 326 -4.09 0.73 6.70
CA ILE A 326 -5.14 0.68 7.69
C ILE A 326 -4.85 -0.37 8.77
N ALA A 327 -5.17 -0.05 10.01
CA ALA A 327 -5.21 -1.00 11.11
C ALA A 327 -6.53 -0.90 11.87
N ALA A 328 -7.00 -2.02 12.40
CA ALA A 328 -8.21 -2.08 13.21
C ALA A 328 -7.90 -2.57 14.64
N PHE A 329 -8.51 -1.96 15.63
CA PHE A 329 -8.43 -2.44 17.00
C PHE A 329 -9.79 -2.29 17.70
N GLN A 330 -9.98 -3.05 18.78
CA GLN A 330 -11.19 -2.97 19.57
C GLN A 330 -10.91 -2.34 20.93
N ALA A 331 -11.73 -1.37 21.30
CA ALA A 331 -11.75 -0.77 22.63
C ALA A 331 -13.20 -0.48 23.05
N GLU A 332 -13.54 -0.74 24.31
CA GLU A 332 -14.86 -0.46 24.88
C GLU A 332 -16.04 -1.03 24.06
N GLY A 333 -15.84 -2.19 23.43
CA GLY A 333 -16.85 -2.87 22.59
C GLY A 333 -17.11 -2.19 21.23
N LYS A 334 -16.23 -1.31 20.81
CA LYS A 334 -16.24 -0.66 19.48
C LYS A 334 -15.00 -1.03 18.69
N THR A 335 -15.16 -1.11 17.38
CA THR A 335 -14.03 -1.18 16.46
C THR A 335 -13.58 0.23 16.09
N TYR A 336 -12.29 0.46 16.21
CA TYR A 336 -11.63 1.68 15.77
C TYR A 336 -10.72 1.35 14.59
N LEU A 337 -10.67 2.26 13.65
CA LEU A 337 -9.77 2.22 12.50
C LEU A 337 -8.73 3.33 12.64
N VAL A 338 -7.49 3.01 12.31
CA VAL A 338 -6.39 3.97 12.20
C VAL A 338 -5.84 3.84 10.80
N THR A 339 -5.74 4.97 10.08
CA THR A 339 -5.22 5.04 8.73
C THR A 339 -3.99 5.93 8.67
N ALA A 340 -3.04 5.59 7.81
CA ALA A 340 -2.03 6.51 7.33
C ALA A 340 -2.64 7.25 6.13
N ASN A 341 -2.75 8.58 6.24
CA ASN A 341 -3.33 9.39 5.18
C ASN A 341 -2.18 10.04 4.40
N GLU A 342 -2.03 9.73 3.15
CA GLU A 342 -0.93 10.20 2.32
C GLU A 342 -1.28 11.45 1.53
N GLY A 343 -2.58 11.63 1.21
CA GLY A 343 -3.02 12.71 0.34
C GLY A 343 -2.59 12.48 -1.11
N ASP A 344 -2.23 11.25 -1.44
CA ASP A 344 -1.81 10.87 -2.77
C ASP A 344 -2.99 10.76 -3.73
N ALA A 345 -2.79 11.20 -4.97
CA ALA A 345 -3.84 11.27 -5.97
C ALA A 345 -3.56 10.26 -7.08
N ARG A 346 -4.57 9.98 -7.91
CA ARG A 346 -4.42 9.12 -9.08
C ARG A 346 -3.26 9.55 -9.97
N GLU A 347 -2.38 8.63 -10.26
CA GLU A 347 -1.23 8.87 -11.15
C GLU A 347 -1.58 8.76 -12.64
N TRP A 348 -2.63 7.99 -12.97
CA TRP A 348 -2.95 7.64 -14.34
C TRP A 348 -3.95 8.61 -14.94
N GLY A 349 -3.54 9.30 -15.98
CA GLY A 349 -4.37 10.23 -16.71
C GLY A 349 -3.98 10.30 -18.18
N ASP A 350 -4.87 10.88 -18.99
CA ASP A 350 -4.61 11.18 -20.38
C ASP A 350 -4.51 12.71 -20.53
N GLU A 351 -3.29 13.21 -20.66
CA GLU A 351 -3.00 14.64 -20.86
C GLU A 351 -3.68 15.17 -22.13
N ASP A 352 -3.81 14.33 -23.17
CA ASP A 352 -4.44 14.71 -24.44
C ASP A 352 -5.96 14.90 -24.32
N LEU A 353 -6.61 14.27 -23.33
CA LEU A 353 -8.05 14.41 -23.08
C LEU A 353 -8.43 15.56 -22.14
N GLY A 354 -7.45 16.32 -21.65
CA GLY A 354 -7.70 17.42 -20.70
C GLY A 354 -8.32 16.95 -19.38
N THR A 355 -8.16 15.69 -19.05
CA THR A 355 -8.53 15.15 -17.75
C THR A 355 -7.39 15.42 -16.79
N PHE A 356 -7.59 16.34 -15.88
CA PHE A 356 -6.64 16.64 -14.82
C PHE A 356 -6.64 15.49 -13.81
N TYR A 357 -5.64 14.65 -13.88
CA TYR A 357 -5.21 13.85 -12.76
C TYR A 357 -4.08 14.64 -12.10
N LEU A 358 -4.24 14.90 -10.83
CA LEU A 358 -3.20 15.55 -10.04
C LEU A 358 -2.10 14.54 -9.80
N ASN A 359 -1.18 14.46 -10.74
CA ASN A 359 0.12 13.88 -10.47
C ASN A 359 0.84 14.84 -9.51
N GLU A 360 1.32 14.37 -8.39
CA GLU A 360 2.01 15.20 -7.39
C GLU A 360 3.25 15.90 -7.92
N ASP A 361 3.88 15.34 -8.97
CA ASP A 361 5.09 15.88 -9.61
C ASP A 361 4.80 16.94 -10.70
N GLU A 362 3.57 17.08 -11.16
CA GLU A 362 3.20 17.90 -12.33
C GLU A 362 2.16 18.98 -12.03
N ARG A 363 2.10 19.47 -10.80
CA ARG A 363 1.24 20.59 -10.42
C ARG A 363 1.76 21.90 -11.00
N ASP A 364 1.65 22.03 -12.30
CA ASP A 364 1.83 23.31 -12.96
C ASP A 364 0.46 24.03 -13.05
N PHE A 365 0.21 24.92 -12.12
CA PHE A 365 -0.98 25.75 -12.16
C PHE A 365 -0.93 26.83 -13.25
N GLY A 366 0.15 26.82 -14.04
CA GLY A 366 0.41 27.84 -15.04
C GLY A 366 0.54 29.25 -14.46
N ASP A 367 0.85 30.20 -15.31
CA ASP A 367 0.97 31.61 -14.95
C ASP A 367 -0.38 32.24 -14.56
N GLU A 368 -1.49 31.62 -14.95
CA GLU A 368 -2.85 32.14 -14.73
C GLU A 368 -3.50 31.64 -13.43
N GLY A 369 -2.94 30.58 -12.81
CA GLY A 369 -3.46 29.99 -11.59
C GLY A 369 -4.82 29.32 -11.73
N VAL A 370 -5.28 28.65 -10.67
CA VAL A 370 -6.59 28.02 -10.56
C VAL A 370 -7.53 28.93 -9.77
N THR A 371 -8.71 29.24 -10.34
CA THR A 371 -9.72 30.04 -9.65
C THR A 371 -10.54 29.11 -8.75
N SER A 372 -10.45 29.29 -7.45
CA SER A 372 -11.31 28.62 -6.46
C SER A 372 -12.43 29.56 -6.00
N PRO A 373 -13.48 29.06 -5.34
CA PRO A 373 -14.51 29.91 -4.72
C PRO A 373 -13.96 30.91 -3.69
N THR A 374 -12.76 30.68 -3.17
CA THR A 374 -12.10 31.49 -2.14
C THR A 374 -11.01 32.41 -2.69
N GLY A 375 -10.71 32.35 -3.99
CA GLY A 375 -9.69 33.17 -4.65
C GLY A 375 -8.88 32.41 -5.69
N ALA A 376 -7.94 33.08 -6.31
CA ALA A 376 -7.01 32.46 -7.24
C ALA A 376 -5.83 31.81 -6.46
N ILE A 377 -5.53 30.57 -6.77
CA ILE A 377 -4.29 29.90 -6.36
C ILE A 377 -3.34 30.04 -7.56
N THR A 378 -2.21 30.69 -7.36
CA THR A 378 -1.20 30.90 -8.40
C THR A 378 0.06 30.11 -8.08
N ALA A 379 0.95 29.93 -9.06
CA ALA A 379 2.25 29.32 -8.84
C ALA A 379 3.09 30.02 -7.76
N GLU A 380 2.84 31.32 -7.50
CA GLU A 380 3.51 32.07 -6.45
C GLU A 380 2.97 31.79 -5.04
N ASN A 381 1.70 31.35 -4.91
CA ASN A 381 1.07 31.13 -3.61
C ASN A 381 0.63 29.66 -3.38
N SER A 382 0.95 28.77 -4.30
CA SER A 382 0.70 27.30 -4.22
C SER A 382 1.97 26.50 -3.85
N GLY A 383 3.08 27.17 -3.64
CA GLY A 383 4.43 26.68 -3.59
C GLY A 383 4.92 25.77 -2.53
#